data_16ef337c8aa35d1c4d0075e186faf983
#
_entry.id   16ef337c8aa35d1c4d0075e186faf983
#
_cell.length_a   1.000
_cell.length_b   1.000
_cell.length_c   1.000
_cell.angle_alpha   90.00
_cell.angle_beta   90.00
_cell.angle_gamma   90.00
#
_symmetry.space_group_name_H-M   'P 1'
#
loop_
_entity.id
_entity.type
_entity.pdbx_description
1 polymer ?
#
loop_
_entity_poly.entity_id
_entity_poly.type
_entity_poly.pdbx_seq_one_letter_code
_entity_poly.pdbx_strand_id
1 'polypeptide(L)'
;SSVAATESGGDPYAESKAGAKGLFQFMPGTAKDMGLKGRDVFDPHKSADAAGRYLRFLLDATGGDLEKTLASYNWGLGNVQKKGMDNLPSETRNYVPKVMAGMRPGAGMAVDRAMPGQSGATYQFYGTKITTQAQNVEQLTSDIKKHGDNRVMLLAGYSGQ
;
A
#
# COMPACT_ATOMS: atom_id res chain seq x y z
N SER A 1 -6.33 -3.82 1.49
CA SER A 1 -4.97 -3.54 1.01
C SER A 1 -4.08 -4.75 1.27
N SER A 2 -3.18 -5.04 0.36
CA SER A 2 -2.23 -6.15 0.47
C SER A 2 -1.30 -5.98 1.69
N VAL A 3 -0.88 -4.75 1.97
CA VAL A 3 -0.08 -4.42 3.17
C VAL A 3 -0.87 -4.75 4.43
N ALA A 4 -2.11 -4.25 4.58
CA ALA A 4 -2.93 -4.53 5.75
C ALA A 4 -3.19 -6.03 5.97
N ALA A 5 -3.47 -6.77 4.89
CA ALA A 5 -3.66 -8.22 4.97
C ALA A 5 -2.40 -8.95 5.44
N THR A 6 -1.22 -8.47 5.03
CA THR A 6 0.07 -9.07 5.41
C THR A 6 0.47 -8.68 6.84
N GLU A 7 0.23 -7.43 7.25
CA GLU A 7 0.61 -6.91 8.56
C GLU A 7 -0.26 -7.46 9.70
N SER A 8 -1.56 -7.43 9.53
CA SER A 8 -2.51 -7.71 10.62
C SER A 8 -3.57 -8.78 10.28
N GLY A 9 -3.53 -9.35 9.07
CA GLY A 9 -4.63 -10.18 8.59
C GLY A 9 -5.95 -9.41 8.39
N GLY A 10 -5.90 -8.07 8.40
CA GLY A 10 -7.08 -7.22 8.31
C GLY A 10 -7.68 -6.84 9.67
N ASP A 11 -7.03 -7.17 10.78
CA ASP A 11 -7.48 -6.82 12.13
C ASP A 11 -7.07 -5.37 12.49
N PRO A 12 -8.04 -4.44 12.68
CA PRO A 12 -7.74 -3.07 13.04
C PRO A 12 -7.22 -2.89 14.47
N TYR A 13 -7.38 -3.90 15.33
CA TYR A 13 -6.93 -3.88 16.72
C TYR A 13 -5.68 -4.71 16.98
N ALA A 14 -5.04 -5.22 15.94
CA ALA A 14 -3.84 -6.02 16.08
C ALA A 14 -2.72 -5.25 16.80
N GLU A 15 -2.07 -5.93 17.74
CA GLU A 15 -0.87 -5.45 18.42
C GLU A 15 0.22 -6.52 18.36
N SER A 16 1.43 -6.13 17.98
CA SER A 16 2.59 -7.03 17.98
C SER A 16 3.33 -6.97 19.31
N LYS A 17 4.13 -7.99 19.59
CA LYS A 17 5.03 -8.01 20.77
C LYS A 17 6.04 -6.86 20.77
N ALA A 18 6.40 -6.35 19.59
CA ALA A 18 7.31 -5.21 19.43
C ALA A 18 6.61 -3.86 19.60
N GLY A 19 5.28 -3.83 19.77
CA GLY A 19 4.50 -2.60 19.96
C GLY A 19 3.95 -1.99 18.67
N ALA A 20 4.01 -2.69 17.54
CA ALA A 20 3.32 -2.27 16.33
C ALA A 20 1.83 -2.43 16.50
N LYS A 21 1.03 -1.47 15.99
CA LYS A 21 -0.41 -1.37 16.26
C LYS A 21 -1.24 -1.15 15.02
N GLY A 22 -2.45 -1.73 15.06
CA GLY A 22 -3.52 -1.50 14.11
C GLY A 22 -3.37 -2.24 12.79
N LEU A 23 -4.24 -1.90 11.86
CA LEU A 23 -4.39 -2.55 10.56
C LEU A 23 -3.08 -2.59 9.76
N PHE A 24 -2.26 -1.56 9.87
CA PHE A 24 -1.00 -1.38 9.13
C PHE A 24 0.25 -1.54 10.01
N GLN A 25 0.09 -2.00 11.24
CA GLN A 25 1.18 -2.29 12.18
C GLN A 25 2.19 -1.14 12.33
N PHE A 26 1.69 0.06 12.59
CA PHE A 26 2.54 1.21 12.86
C PHE A 26 3.29 1.07 14.17
N MET A 27 4.60 1.25 14.13
CA MET A 27 5.39 1.50 15.32
C MET A 27 5.07 2.90 15.87
N PRO A 28 5.17 3.12 17.20
CA PRO A 28 4.79 4.39 17.83
C PRO A 28 5.43 5.62 17.23
N GLY A 29 6.74 5.55 16.90
CA GLY A 29 7.48 6.64 16.26
C GLY A 29 6.93 7.00 14.88
N THR A 30 6.75 6.00 14.02
CA THR A 30 6.20 6.18 12.68
C THR A 30 4.76 6.67 12.72
N ALA A 31 3.94 6.14 13.64
CA ALA A 31 2.58 6.60 13.85
C ALA A 31 2.53 8.10 14.17
N LYS A 32 3.40 8.55 15.08
CA LYS A 32 3.53 9.96 15.45
C LYS A 32 3.96 10.81 14.25
N ASP A 33 4.98 10.38 13.50
CA ASP A 33 5.48 11.10 12.32
C ASP A 33 4.41 11.21 11.22
N MET A 34 3.53 10.21 11.12
CA MET A 34 2.39 10.20 10.20
C MET A 34 1.15 10.91 10.76
N GLY A 35 1.24 11.53 11.92
CA GLY A 35 0.17 12.33 12.52
C GLY A 35 -0.94 11.53 13.19
N LEU A 36 -0.73 10.25 13.46
CA LEU A 36 -1.65 9.42 14.24
C LEU A 36 -1.47 9.70 15.74
N LYS A 37 -2.57 10.04 16.42
CA LYS A 37 -2.59 10.40 17.84
C LYS A 37 -3.42 9.40 18.63
N GLY A 38 -2.93 8.98 19.80
CA GLY A 38 -3.66 8.12 20.72
C GLY A 38 -4.19 6.86 20.04
N ARG A 39 -5.50 6.71 19.96
CA ARG A 39 -6.16 5.54 19.37
C ARG A 39 -6.37 5.62 17.86
N ASP A 40 -5.89 6.66 17.18
CA ASP A 40 -6.03 6.81 15.73
C ASP A 40 -5.42 5.63 14.95
N VAL A 41 -4.41 4.97 15.52
CA VAL A 41 -3.80 3.75 14.92
C VAL A 41 -4.78 2.60 14.75
N PHE A 42 -5.86 2.57 15.55
CA PHE A 42 -6.93 1.58 15.50
C PHE A 42 -8.12 2.01 14.62
N ASP A 43 -8.14 3.26 14.17
CA ASP A 43 -9.12 3.73 13.21
C ASP A 43 -8.70 3.30 11.79
N PRO A 44 -9.48 2.44 11.10
CA PRO A 44 -9.10 1.93 9.79
C PRO A 44 -8.89 2.99 8.73
N HIS A 45 -9.68 4.07 8.75
CA HIS A 45 -9.58 5.14 7.76
C HIS A 45 -8.36 6.02 7.99
N LYS A 46 -8.13 6.45 9.23
CA LYS A 46 -6.96 7.25 9.60
C LYS A 46 -5.66 6.47 9.39
N SER A 47 -5.67 5.22 9.77
CA SER A 47 -4.53 4.31 9.58
C SER A 47 -4.24 4.07 8.10
N ALA A 48 -5.26 3.88 7.27
CA ALA A 48 -5.09 3.71 5.83
C ALA A 48 -4.54 4.98 5.14
N ASP A 49 -5.02 6.15 5.53
CA ASP A 49 -4.52 7.42 5.03
C ASP A 49 -3.04 7.64 5.42
N ALA A 50 -2.71 7.36 6.67
CA ALA A 50 -1.33 7.44 7.18
C ALA A 50 -0.40 6.44 6.47
N ALA A 51 -0.85 5.20 6.26
CA ALA A 51 -0.09 4.18 5.53
C ALA A 51 0.15 4.59 4.08
N GLY A 52 -0.85 5.17 3.42
CA GLY A 52 -0.72 5.71 2.07
C GLY A 52 0.35 6.80 1.98
N ARG A 53 0.34 7.75 2.91
CA ARG A 53 1.37 8.82 2.97
C ARG A 53 2.75 8.26 3.28
N TYR A 54 2.86 7.30 4.17
CA TYR A 54 4.13 6.67 4.51
C TYR A 54 4.69 5.86 3.35
N LEU A 55 3.88 5.04 2.68
CA LEU A 55 4.29 4.31 1.49
C LEU A 55 4.72 5.25 0.35
N ARG A 56 4.03 6.38 0.17
CA ARG A 56 4.45 7.39 -0.80
C ARG A 56 5.81 7.99 -0.47
N PHE A 57 6.02 8.34 0.79
CA PHE A 57 7.32 8.83 1.27
C PHE A 57 8.43 7.80 1.00
N LEU A 58 8.19 6.53 1.32
CA LEU A 58 9.17 5.46 1.09
C LEU A 58 9.43 5.23 -0.40
N LEU A 59 8.39 5.29 -1.24
CA LEU A 59 8.52 5.14 -2.68
C LEU A 59 9.38 6.25 -3.29
N ASP A 60 9.15 7.48 -2.88
CA ASP A 60 9.96 8.62 -3.31
C ASP A 60 11.41 8.49 -2.81
N ALA A 61 11.62 8.08 -1.56
CA ALA A 61 12.94 7.89 -0.97
C ALA A 61 13.74 6.73 -1.60
N THR A 62 13.07 5.76 -2.18
CA THR A 62 13.69 4.60 -2.85
C THR A 62 13.76 4.73 -4.38
N GLY A 63 13.46 5.92 -4.91
CA GLY A 63 13.53 6.18 -6.35
C GLY A 63 12.46 5.45 -7.18
N GLY A 64 11.31 5.13 -6.57
CA GLY A 64 10.22 4.41 -7.22
C GLY A 64 10.36 2.89 -7.23
N ASP A 65 11.35 2.33 -6.55
CA ASP A 65 11.55 0.88 -6.44
C ASP A 65 10.56 0.28 -5.43
N LEU A 66 9.61 -0.50 -5.93
CA LEU A 66 8.55 -1.08 -5.10
C LEU A 66 9.08 -2.10 -4.08
N GLU A 67 10.03 -2.96 -4.47
CA GLU A 67 10.61 -3.96 -3.57
C GLU A 67 11.37 -3.29 -2.43
N LYS A 68 12.16 -2.26 -2.73
CA LYS A 68 12.84 -1.44 -1.72
C LYS A 68 11.85 -0.71 -0.82
N THR A 69 10.76 -0.21 -1.38
CA THR A 69 9.70 0.45 -0.62
C THR A 69 9.07 -0.50 0.40
N LEU A 70 8.68 -1.69 -0.02
CA LEU A 70 8.09 -2.70 0.85
C LEU A 70 9.08 -3.23 1.89
N ALA A 71 10.33 -3.46 1.49
CA ALA A 71 11.40 -3.81 2.41
C ALA A 71 11.63 -2.71 3.46
N SER A 72 11.58 -1.45 3.05
CA SER A 72 11.70 -0.29 3.94
C SER A 72 10.52 -0.15 4.89
N TYR A 73 9.32 -0.48 4.44
CA TYR A 73 8.13 -0.50 5.30
C TYR A 73 8.28 -1.50 6.45
N ASN A 74 8.71 -2.72 6.16
CA ASN A 74 8.85 -3.80 7.14
C ASN A 74 10.13 -3.67 8.00
N TRP A 75 11.26 -3.37 7.38
CA TRP A 75 12.57 -3.38 8.05
C TRP A 75 13.10 -2.01 8.45
N GLY A 76 12.54 -0.96 7.88
CA GLY A 76 12.98 0.41 8.05
C GLY A 76 13.84 0.91 6.90
N LEU A 77 13.57 2.15 6.45
CA LEU A 77 14.29 2.80 5.36
C LEU A 77 15.80 2.90 5.64
N GLY A 78 16.16 3.27 6.86
CA GLY A 78 17.56 3.39 7.26
C GLY A 78 18.33 2.08 7.15
N ASN A 79 17.72 0.96 7.50
CA ASN A 79 18.33 -0.36 7.34
C ASN A 79 18.53 -0.72 5.86
N VAL A 80 17.52 -0.49 5.03
CA VAL A 80 17.59 -0.77 3.58
C VAL A 80 18.69 0.07 2.93
N GLN A 81 18.76 1.36 3.26
CA GLN A 81 19.77 2.27 2.72
C GLN A 81 21.19 1.90 3.17
N LYS A 82 21.34 1.52 4.44
CA LYS A 82 22.65 1.24 5.04
C LYS A 82 23.17 -0.16 4.71
N LYS A 83 22.29 -1.17 4.71
CA LYS A 83 22.67 -2.59 4.61
C LYS A 83 22.39 -3.20 3.24
N GLY A 84 21.50 -2.58 2.43
CA GLY A 84 21.14 -3.02 1.10
C GLY A 84 20.16 -4.18 1.05
N MET A 85 19.60 -4.43 -0.13
CA MET A 85 18.60 -5.47 -0.37
C MET A 85 19.16 -6.90 -0.26
N ASP A 86 20.47 -7.09 -0.47
CA ASP A 86 21.11 -8.40 -0.36
C ASP A 86 21.21 -8.91 1.09
N ASN A 87 21.03 -8.03 2.07
CA ASN A 87 21.15 -8.32 3.49
C ASN A 87 19.81 -8.29 4.25
N LEU A 88 18.69 -8.46 3.55
CA LEU A 88 17.38 -8.49 4.17
C LEU A 88 17.26 -9.62 5.20
N PRO A 89 16.67 -9.36 6.39
CA PRO A 89 16.29 -10.42 7.32
C PRO A 89 15.31 -11.40 6.65
N SER A 90 15.27 -12.63 7.15
CA SER A 90 14.35 -13.66 6.63
C SER A 90 12.87 -13.22 6.66
N GLU A 91 12.46 -12.49 7.70
CA GLU A 91 11.13 -11.91 7.80
C GLU A 91 10.84 -10.98 6.62
N THR A 92 11.73 -10.02 6.35
CA THR A 92 11.55 -9.04 5.27
C THR A 92 11.63 -9.70 3.89
N ARG A 93 12.51 -10.70 3.71
CA ARG A 93 12.58 -11.49 2.47
C ARG A 93 11.28 -12.23 2.14
N ASN A 94 10.56 -12.67 3.18
CA ASN A 94 9.26 -13.32 3.01
C ASN A 94 8.12 -12.31 2.88
N TYR A 95 8.24 -11.17 3.52
CA TYR A 95 7.24 -10.10 3.51
C TYR A 95 7.03 -9.50 2.11
N VAL A 96 8.12 -9.10 1.45
CA VAL A 96 8.05 -8.41 0.15
C VAL A 96 7.26 -9.21 -0.89
N PRO A 97 7.60 -10.48 -1.21
CA PRO A 97 6.85 -11.23 -2.20
C PRO A 97 5.41 -11.55 -1.77
N LYS A 98 5.15 -11.68 -0.47
CA LYS A 98 3.80 -11.89 0.07
C LYS A 98 2.89 -10.70 -0.20
N VAL A 99 3.38 -9.48 0.09
CA VAL A 99 2.64 -8.25 -0.22
C VAL A 99 2.44 -8.10 -1.72
N MET A 100 3.49 -8.30 -2.53
CA MET A 100 3.42 -8.21 -3.99
C MET A 100 2.45 -9.22 -4.60
N ALA A 101 2.39 -10.43 -4.08
CA ALA A 101 1.44 -11.46 -4.52
C ALA A 101 -0.01 -11.01 -4.28
N GLY A 102 -0.29 -10.33 -3.16
CA GLY A 102 -1.60 -9.76 -2.87
C GLY A 102 -1.98 -8.54 -3.73
N MET A 103 -1.00 -7.94 -4.42
CA MET A 103 -1.21 -6.81 -5.33
C MET A 103 -1.54 -7.26 -6.76
N ARG A 104 -1.45 -8.54 -7.08
CA ARG A 104 -1.75 -9.04 -8.43
C ARG A 104 -3.21 -8.81 -8.78
N PRO A 105 -3.54 -8.45 -10.05
CA PRO A 105 -4.91 -8.38 -10.52
C PRO A 105 -5.63 -9.71 -10.24
N GLY A 106 -6.71 -9.67 -9.45
CA GLY A 106 -7.47 -10.85 -9.05
C GLY A 106 -7.34 -11.26 -7.57
N ALA A 107 -6.31 -10.84 -6.85
CA ALA A 107 -6.19 -11.08 -5.41
C ALA A 107 -6.88 -9.94 -4.61
N GLY A 108 -8.21 -9.96 -4.53
CA GLY A 108 -9.00 -9.01 -3.75
C GLY A 108 -9.49 -7.76 -4.52
N MET A 109 -9.23 -7.67 -5.81
CA MET A 109 -9.91 -6.77 -6.72
C MET A 109 -11.00 -7.55 -7.45
N ALA A 110 -12.26 -7.25 -7.19
CA ALA A 110 -13.31 -7.57 -8.15
C ALA A 110 -13.10 -6.66 -9.36
N VAL A 111 -12.31 -7.12 -10.32
CA VAL A 111 -12.29 -6.52 -11.66
C VAL A 111 -13.52 -7.09 -12.35
N ASP A 112 -14.56 -6.30 -12.44
CA ASP A 112 -15.65 -6.60 -13.37
C ASP A 112 -15.05 -6.48 -14.78
N ARG A 113 -14.79 -7.65 -15.37
CA ARG A 113 -14.10 -7.74 -16.65
C ARG A 113 -15.00 -7.10 -17.69
N ALA A 114 -14.58 -5.98 -18.25
CA ALA A 114 -15.22 -5.42 -19.42
C ALA A 114 -15.27 -6.48 -20.53
N MET A 115 -16.45 -6.76 -21.04
CA MET A 115 -16.63 -7.64 -22.19
C MET A 115 -15.85 -7.07 -23.39
N PRO A 116 -15.28 -7.91 -24.27
CA PRO A 116 -14.60 -7.44 -25.47
C PRO A 116 -15.55 -6.54 -26.28
N GLY A 117 -15.17 -5.27 -26.46
CA GLY A 117 -15.94 -4.26 -27.22
C GLY A 117 -16.58 -3.15 -26.40
N GLN A 118 -16.48 -3.13 -25.06
CA GLN A 118 -16.91 -1.99 -24.25
C GLN A 118 -15.69 -1.17 -23.82
N SER A 119 -15.69 0.09 -24.20
CA SER A 119 -14.75 1.09 -23.72
C SER A 119 -15.12 1.50 -22.29
N GLY A 120 -14.29 1.18 -21.33
CA GLY A 120 -14.40 1.60 -19.93
C GLY A 120 -14.26 0.43 -18.95
N ALA A 121 -13.36 0.57 -17.99
CA ALA A 121 -13.22 -0.36 -16.88
C ALA A 121 -13.70 0.31 -15.60
N THR A 122 -14.46 -0.41 -14.79
CA THR A 122 -14.85 0.04 -13.46
C THR A 122 -14.03 -0.70 -12.41
N TYR A 123 -13.36 0.06 -11.57
CA TYR A 123 -12.57 -0.48 -10.45
C TYR A 123 -13.25 -0.14 -9.14
N GLN A 124 -13.39 -1.12 -8.26
CA GLN A 124 -13.97 -0.92 -6.94
C GLN A 124 -12.86 -1.02 -5.88
N PHE A 125 -12.63 0.08 -5.16
CA PHE A 125 -11.67 0.16 -4.09
C PHE A 125 -12.36 0.58 -2.79
N TYR A 126 -12.45 -0.30 -1.81
CA TYR A 126 -12.99 0.02 -0.47
C TYR A 126 -14.30 0.82 -0.49
N GLY A 127 -15.25 0.41 -1.34
CA GLY A 127 -16.54 1.09 -1.48
C GLY A 127 -16.56 2.26 -2.46
N THR A 128 -15.42 2.67 -3.02
CA THR A 128 -15.36 3.70 -4.06
C THR A 128 -15.32 3.06 -5.43
N LYS A 129 -16.26 3.41 -6.30
CA LYS A 129 -16.24 3.00 -7.71
C LYS A 129 -15.50 4.06 -8.53
N ILE A 130 -14.47 3.65 -9.25
CA ILE A 130 -13.78 4.48 -10.24
C ILE A 130 -14.06 3.89 -11.60
N THR A 131 -14.77 4.65 -12.44
CA THR A 131 -15.00 4.27 -13.84
C THR A 131 -14.06 5.10 -14.70
N THR A 132 -13.27 4.44 -15.53
CA THR A 132 -12.33 5.09 -16.43
C THR A 132 -12.50 4.55 -17.84
N GLN A 133 -12.23 5.39 -18.84
CA GLN A 133 -12.13 5.03 -20.25
C GLN A 133 -10.71 4.57 -20.62
N ALA A 134 -9.82 4.48 -19.65
CA ALA A 134 -8.44 4.11 -19.87
C ALA A 134 -8.32 2.72 -20.51
N GLN A 135 -7.58 2.63 -21.60
CA GLN A 135 -7.31 1.39 -22.33
C GLN A 135 -6.02 0.70 -21.90
N ASN A 136 -5.21 1.40 -21.11
CA ASN A 136 -3.96 0.90 -20.54
C ASN A 136 -3.68 1.54 -19.18
N VAL A 137 -2.66 1.00 -18.52
CA VAL A 137 -2.24 1.40 -17.18
C VAL A 137 -1.82 2.86 -17.09
N GLU A 138 -1.16 3.39 -18.12
CA GLU A 138 -0.67 4.77 -18.16
C GLU A 138 -1.83 5.76 -18.23
N GLN A 139 -2.85 5.47 -19.04
CA GLN A 139 -4.08 6.26 -19.09
C GLN A 139 -4.84 6.21 -17.78
N LEU A 140 -4.95 5.02 -17.16
CA LEU A 140 -5.57 4.87 -15.85
C LEU A 140 -4.85 5.72 -14.79
N THR A 141 -3.52 5.67 -14.78
CA THR A 141 -2.69 6.46 -13.85
C THR A 141 -2.88 7.97 -14.09
N SER A 142 -2.95 8.39 -15.34
CA SER A 142 -3.22 9.78 -15.72
C SER A 142 -4.59 10.25 -15.27
N ASP A 143 -5.62 9.43 -15.46
CA ASP A 143 -7.00 9.74 -15.07
C ASP A 143 -7.13 9.85 -13.54
N ILE A 144 -6.49 8.96 -12.79
CA ILE A 144 -6.47 9.01 -11.33
C ILE A 144 -5.72 10.27 -10.83
N LYS A 145 -4.60 10.63 -11.47
CA LYS A 145 -3.87 11.88 -11.14
C LYS A 145 -4.69 13.14 -11.39
N LYS A 146 -5.45 13.17 -12.49
CA LYS A 146 -6.33 14.31 -12.83
C LYS A 146 -7.48 14.49 -11.84
N HIS A 147 -7.97 13.42 -11.26
CA HIS A 147 -9.08 13.45 -10.31
C HIS A 147 -8.64 13.59 -8.84
N GLY A 148 -7.34 13.76 -8.58
CA GLY A 148 -6.81 14.28 -7.30
C GLY A 148 -6.84 13.32 -6.11
N ASP A 149 -7.18 12.05 -6.28
CA ASP A 149 -7.22 11.12 -5.16
C ASP A 149 -5.99 10.19 -5.12
N ASN A 150 -4.87 10.75 -4.64
CA ASN A 150 -3.62 10.01 -4.41
C ASN A 150 -3.81 8.80 -3.46
N ARG A 151 -4.87 8.77 -2.64
CA ARG A 151 -5.15 7.69 -1.69
C ARG A 151 -5.54 6.40 -2.38
N VAL A 152 -6.22 6.51 -3.52
CA VAL A 152 -6.64 5.35 -4.30
C VAL A 152 -5.45 4.64 -4.94
N MET A 153 -4.46 5.37 -5.41
CA MET A 153 -3.24 4.80 -6.03
C MET A 153 -2.41 4.00 -5.04
N LEU A 154 -2.24 4.51 -3.83
CA LEU A 154 -1.44 3.88 -2.78
C LEU A 154 -2.12 2.65 -2.19
N LEU A 155 -3.44 2.69 -2.02
CA LEU A 155 -4.23 1.54 -1.56
C LEU A 155 -4.35 0.44 -2.62
N ALA A 156 -4.27 0.80 -3.90
CA ALA A 156 -4.27 -0.13 -5.02
C ALA A 156 -2.90 -0.80 -5.27
N GLY A 157 -1.85 -0.36 -4.57
CA GLY A 157 -0.49 -0.86 -4.80
C GLY A 157 0.08 -0.43 -6.16
N TYR A 158 -0.42 0.66 -6.70
CA TYR A 158 0.03 1.19 -7.97
C TYR A 158 1.20 2.13 -7.75
N SER A 159 2.40 1.68 -8.06
CA SER A 159 3.56 2.55 -8.33
C SER A 159 3.60 2.78 -9.83
N GLY A 160 3.22 3.97 -10.28
CA GLY A 160 3.56 4.37 -11.64
C GLY A 160 5.08 4.40 -11.78
N GLN A 161 5.63 3.61 -12.66
CA GLN A 161 6.96 3.80 -13.18
C GLN A 161 6.99 5.05 -14.05
#